data_7d7699bfc71e038c4c04d0f1e668c34c
#
_entry.id   7d7699bfc71e038c4c04d0f1e668c34c
#
_cell.length_a   1.000
_cell.length_b   1.000
_cell.length_c   1.000
_cell.angle_alpha   90.00
_cell.angle_beta   90.00
_cell.angle_gamma   90.00
#
_symmetry.space_group_name_H-M   'P 1'
#
loop_
_entity.id
_entity.type
_entity.pdbx_description
1 polymer ?
#
loop_
_entity_poly.entity_id
_entity_poly.type
_entity_poly.pdbx_seq_one_letter_code
_entity_poly.pdbx_strand_id
1 'polypeptide(L)'
;MKRLQAYKFELMPSGEQCRAMRQYAGCCRVVYNKALAWQNAQYQADNTFKFSYTKIANLLPQWKDELNWLKDAPSQALQQSLKNLESSFRNFFAKRADFPKFKKKGLSDSFRFPEGFKLEQYNNRIFLPKLGWLRYRNSQAMLGTPKNITVSLKCGKWYASIQTEREVEQPIHPSSSIVGVDVGIARFATLSNGQVFEAVNSFKQKQTRLARYQRALSRQVKFSNNWKKQKGKITKLHSTIANIRKDYLHKTTTTISQNHAMIVIEDLQISNMSKSAKGTIERKGRNVKAKSGLNRSILDQGWFEFRRQLEYKQAWAGGSVIAVNPRNTSRTCPCCKHIAKENRLTQAKFDCVVCGYSDNADLVGAINILAAGHAVLACGVTVQQDRAVKHEPAEETTREYA
;
A
#
# COMPACT_ATOMS: atom_id res chain seq x y z
N MET A 1 -3.68 19.35 -16.84
CA MET A 1 -4.43 18.34 -16.08
C MET A 1 -4.31 18.57 -14.57
N LYS A 2 -5.32 18.15 -13.79
CA LYS A 2 -5.23 18.22 -12.32
C LYS A 2 -4.36 17.08 -11.79
N ARG A 3 -3.30 17.43 -11.05
CA ARG A 3 -2.43 16.47 -10.36
C ARG A 3 -2.72 16.50 -8.86
N LEU A 4 -3.10 15.34 -8.32
CA LEU A 4 -3.23 15.11 -6.88
C LEU A 4 -1.95 14.44 -6.36
N GLN A 5 -1.35 15.01 -5.33
CA GLN A 5 -0.12 14.50 -4.74
C GLN A 5 -0.21 14.56 -3.21
N ALA A 6 0.33 13.57 -2.52
CA ALA A 6 0.39 13.56 -1.08
C ALA A 6 1.85 13.65 -0.61
N TYR A 7 2.10 14.59 0.30
CA TYR A 7 3.40 14.79 0.95
C TYR A 7 3.32 14.33 2.40
N LYS A 8 4.28 13.53 2.82
CA LYS A 8 4.32 12.99 4.19
C LYS A 8 5.52 13.50 4.94
N PHE A 9 5.28 14.17 6.08
CA PHE A 9 6.29 14.77 6.93
C PHE A 9 6.23 14.19 8.35
N GLU A 10 7.38 14.04 9.01
CA GLU A 10 7.45 13.73 10.43
C GLU A 10 7.12 14.99 11.24
N LEU A 11 6.15 14.88 12.16
CA LEU A 11 5.82 15.94 13.12
C LEU A 11 6.72 15.86 14.35
N MET A 12 7.04 17.02 14.92
CA MET A 12 7.80 17.17 16.14
C MET A 12 6.95 17.85 17.23
N PRO A 13 5.92 17.16 17.74
CA PRO A 13 5.02 17.73 18.73
C PRO A 13 5.66 17.80 20.12
N SER A 14 5.19 18.76 20.95
CA SER A 14 5.47 18.77 22.38
C SER A 14 4.83 17.57 23.10
N GLY A 15 5.21 17.34 24.36
CA GLY A 15 4.61 16.28 25.17
C GLY A 15 3.10 16.45 25.34
N GLU A 16 2.63 17.67 25.49
CA GLU A 16 1.22 18.03 25.59
C GLU A 16 0.48 17.76 24.27
N GLN A 17 1.02 18.23 23.15
CA GLN A 17 0.48 17.94 21.82
C GLN A 17 0.44 16.45 21.51
N CYS A 18 1.46 15.68 21.94
CA CYS A 18 1.44 14.22 21.82
C CYS A 18 0.29 13.58 22.59
N ARG A 19 -0.02 14.07 23.81
CA ARG A 19 -1.16 13.58 24.60
C ARG A 19 -2.48 13.89 23.91
N ALA A 20 -2.68 15.14 23.49
CA ALA A 20 -3.88 15.58 22.78
C ALA A 20 -4.10 14.80 21.47
N MET A 21 -3.07 14.60 20.65
CA MET A 21 -3.18 13.80 19.41
C MET A 21 -3.56 12.34 19.66
N ARG A 22 -3.02 11.73 20.76
CA ARG A 22 -3.45 10.36 21.15
C ARG A 22 -4.91 10.33 21.59
N GLN A 23 -5.36 11.35 22.28
CA GLN A 23 -6.77 11.51 22.69
C GLN A 23 -7.66 11.67 21.45
N TYR A 24 -7.32 12.52 20.49
CA TYR A 24 -8.10 12.71 19.25
C TYR A 24 -8.19 11.43 18.42
N ALA A 25 -7.08 10.72 18.24
CA ALA A 25 -7.10 9.42 17.58
C ALA A 25 -7.95 8.40 18.34
N GLY A 26 -7.95 8.46 19.69
CA GLY A 26 -8.83 7.67 20.54
C GLY A 26 -10.31 7.98 20.34
N CYS A 27 -10.68 9.27 20.34
CA CYS A 27 -12.04 9.74 20.05
C CYS A 27 -12.52 9.29 18.67
N CYS A 28 -11.70 9.47 17.64
CA CYS A 28 -12.00 9.02 16.27
C CYS A 28 -12.23 7.50 16.21
N ARG A 29 -11.44 6.71 16.93
CA ARG A 29 -11.62 5.26 16.99
C ARG A 29 -12.92 4.87 17.68
N VAL A 30 -13.27 5.54 18.79
CA VAL A 30 -14.53 5.25 19.50
C VAL A 30 -15.74 5.61 18.65
N VAL A 31 -15.73 6.78 18.01
CA VAL A 31 -16.81 7.20 17.09
C VAL A 31 -16.96 6.22 15.94
N TYR A 32 -15.86 5.79 15.31
CA TYR A 32 -15.89 4.77 14.25
C TYR A 32 -16.51 3.45 14.74
N ASN A 33 -16.06 2.97 15.90
CA ASN A 33 -16.53 1.71 16.46
C ASN A 33 -18.00 1.78 16.92
N LYS A 34 -18.41 2.88 17.56
CA LYS A 34 -19.80 3.11 17.97
C LYS A 34 -20.73 3.16 16.74
N ALA A 35 -20.30 3.83 15.68
CA ALA A 35 -21.02 3.88 14.41
C ALA A 35 -21.14 2.52 13.74
N LEU A 36 -20.07 1.72 13.72
CA LEU A 36 -20.09 0.37 13.17
C LEU A 36 -21.00 -0.55 13.99
N ALA A 37 -20.95 -0.48 15.33
CA ALA A 37 -21.83 -1.25 16.22
C ALA A 37 -23.29 -0.88 16.00
N TRP A 38 -23.60 0.42 15.93
CA TRP A 38 -24.95 0.91 15.65
C TRP A 38 -25.48 0.42 14.29
N GLN A 39 -24.67 0.53 13.23
CA GLN A 39 -25.04 0.04 11.91
C GLN A 39 -25.31 -1.47 11.91
N ASN A 40 -24.50 -2.25 12.61
CA ASN A 40 -24.69 -3.69 12.72
C ASN A 40 -26.00 -4.03 13.45
N ALA A 41 -26.31 -3.32 14.54
CA ALA A 41 -27.57 -3.50 15.29
C ALA A 41 -28.79 -3.15 14.43
N GLN A 42 -28.75 -2.05 13.69
CA GLN A 42 -29.83 -1.69 12.76
C GLN A 42 -30.04 -2.75 11.67
N TYR A 43 -28.95 -3.26 11.08
CA TYR A 43 -29.03 -4.30 10.07
C TYR A 43 -29.52 -5.65 10.62
N GLN A 44 -29.23 -5.97 11.90
CA GLN A 44 -29.77 -7.15 12.54
C GLN A 44 -31.28 -7.04 12.82
N ALA A 45 -31.77 -5.83 13.12
CA ALA A 45 -33.18 -5.56 13.31
C ALA A 45 -33.96 -5.50 11.99
N ASP A 46 -33.36 -4.95 10.95
CA ASP A 46 -33.89 -4.81 9.60
C ASP A 46 -32.79 -5.06 8.58
N ASN A 47 -32.82 -6.20 7.89
CA ASN A 47 -31.80 -6.61 6.92
C ASN A 47 -31.80 -5.76 5.64
N THR A 48 -32.82 -4.91 5.44
CA THR A 48 -32.88 -3.95 4.33
C THR A 48 -32.21 -2.63 4.68
N PHE A 49 -31.82 -2.41 5.94
CA PHE A 49 -31.23 -1.17 6.42
C PHE A 49 -29.87 -0.88 5.78
N LYS A 50 -29.82 0.17 4.93
CA LYS A 50 -28.61 0.58 4.23
C LYS A 50 -27.80 1.58 5.06
N PHE A 51 -26.48 1.50 4.95
CA PHE A 51 -25.58 2.47 5.56
C PHE A 51 -25.85 3.88 5.02
N SER A 52 -25.98 4.84 5.93
CA SER A 52 -26.11 6.26 5.61
C SER A 52 -25.22 7.11 6.51
N TYR A 53 -24.28 7.84 5.92
CA TYR A 53 -23.44 8.80 6.62
C TYR A 53 -24.28 9.83 7.38
N THR A 54 -25.30 10.42 6.75
CA THR A 54 -26.13 11.47 7.33
C THR A 54 -26.85 10.99 8.58
N LYS A 55 -27.48 9.79 8.53
CA LYS A 55 -28.16 9.23 9.69
C LYS A 55 -27.21 9.08 10.89
N ILE A 56 -26.00 8.56 10.66
CA ILE A 56 -25.01 8.35 11.73
C ILE A 56 -24.41 9.68 12.19
N ALA A 57 -24.17 10.63 11.28
CA ALA A 57 -23.62 11.94 11.64
C ALA A 57 -24.56 12.72 12.56
N ASN A 58 -25.89 12.58 12.38
CA ASN A 58 -26.90 13.18 13.23
C ASN A 58 -26.93 12.61 14.66
N LEU A 59 -26.36 11.43 14.90
CA LEU A 59 -26.20 10.87 16.24
C LEU A 59 -24.96 11.42 16.99
N LEU A 60 -24.07 12.11 16.29
CA LEU A 60 -22.81 12.59 16.88
C LEU A 60 -23.01 13.60 18.01
N PRO A 61 -23.96 14.57 17.95
CA PRO A 61 -24.29 15.43 19.08
C PRO A 61 -24.69 14.62 20.33
N GLN A 62 -25.64 13.72 20.20
CA GLN A 62 -26.07 12.84 21.30
C GLN A 62 -24.90 12.06 21.89
N TRP A 63 -24.05 11.46 21.06
CA TRP A 63 -22.86 10.73 21.54
C TRP A 63 -21.85 11.64 22.27
N LYS A 64 -21.76 12.92 21.92
CA LYS A 64 -20.94 13.88 22.65
C LYS A 64 -21.52 14.24 24.01
N ASP A 65 -22.84 14.20 24.16
CA ASP A 65 -23.50 14.45 25.44
C ASP A 65 -23.42 13.23 26.35
N GLU A 66 -23.55 12.02 25.79
CA GLU A 66 -23.31 10.76 26.51
C GLU A 66 -21.84 10.61 26.94
N LEU A 67 -20.89 11.07 26.11
CA LEU A 67 -19.46 10.92 26.29
C LEU A 67 -18.77 12.28 26.20
N ASN A 68 -18.86 13.07 27.28
CA ASN A 68 -18.38 14.46 27.31
C ASN A 68 -16.94 14.65 26.82
N TRP A 69 -16.05 13.68 27.06
CA TRP A 69 -14.67 13.72 26.58
C TRP A 69 -14.53 13.70 25.05
N LEU A 70 -15.57 13.35 24.27
CA LEU A 70 -15.57 13.51 22.81
C LEU A 70 -15.56 15.00 22.39
N LYS A 71 -16.03 15.90 23.26
CA LYS A 71 -16.02 17.35 23.03
C LYS A 71 -14.58 17.93 22.97
N ASP A 72 -13.60 17.24 23.56
CA ASP A 72 -12.19 17.63 23.53
C ASP A 72 -11.61 17.49 22.13
N ALA A 73 -12.05 16.52 21.34
CA ALA A 73 -11.58 16.32 19.98
C ALA A 73 -12.25 17.32 19.01
N PRO A 74 -11.53 17.71 17.93
CA PRO A 74 -12.11 18.54 16.87
C PRO A 74 -13.28 17.83 16.20
N SER A 75 -14.42 18.51 16.03
CA SER A 75 -15.64 17.93 15.44
C SER A 75 -15.42 17.40 14.03
N GLN A 76 -14.63 18.13 13.21
CA GLN A 76 -14.26 17.69 11.86
C GLN A 76 -13.54 16.33 11.85
N ALA A 77 -12.62 16.10 12.80
CA ALA A 77 -11.92 14.83 12.89
C ALA A 77 -12.87 13.64 13.20
N LEU A 78 -13.87 13.88 14.07
CA LEU A 78 -14.90 12.89 14.38
C LEU A 78 -15.80 12.61 13.16
N GLN A 79 -16.23 13.64 12.44
CA GLN A 79 -17.00 13.49 11.19
C GLN A 79 -16.22 12.76 10.11
N GLN A 80 -14.91 13.05 9.97
CA GLN A 80 -14.06 12.32 9.03
C GLN A 80 -13.92 10.84 9.40
N SER A 81 -13.95 10.49 10.70
CA SER A 81 -13.97 9.10 11.13
C SER A 81 -15.24 8.36 10.65
N LEU A 82 -16.41 9.03 10.62
CA LEU A 82 -17.65 8.49 10.04
C LEU A 82 -17.56 8.36 8.51
N LYS A 83 -16.98 9.34 7.81
CA LYS A 83 -16.73 9.25 6.36
C LYS A 83 -15.77 8.12 6.00
N ASN A 84 -14.80 7.82 6.87
CA ASN A 84 -13.92 6.66 6.71
C ASN A 84 -14.70 5.33 6.84
N LEU A 85 -15.68 5.27 7.73
CA LEU A 85 -16.57 4.09 7.82
C LEU A 85 -17.43 3.96 6.58
N GLU A 86 -17.99 5.05 6.08
CA GLU A 86 -18.73 5.08 4.79
C GLU A 86 -17.87 4.55 3.64
N SER A 87 -16.63 5.02 3.53
CA SER A 87 -15.70 4.56 2.51
C SER A 87 -15.37 3.07 2.67
N SER A 88 -15.28 2.57 3.91
CA SER A 88 -15.06 1.15 4.18
C SER A 88 -16.24 0.29 3.71
N PHE A 89 -17.48 0.69 3.98
CA PHE A 89 -18.67 0.01 3.45
C PHE A 89 -18.76 0.08 1.92
N ARG A 90 -18.48 1.24 1.33
CA ARG A 90 -18.44 1.40 -0.14
C ARG A 90 -17.43 0.44 -0.79
N ASN A 91 -16.25 0.28 -0.19
CA ASN A 91 -15.23 -0.64 -0.68
C ASN A 91 -15.65 -2.11 -0.50
N PHE A 92 -16.33 -2.43 0.58
CA PHE A 92 -16.88 -3.78 0.81
C PHE A 92 -17.93 -4.14 -0.24
N PHE A 93 -18.94 -3.30 -0.46
CA PHE A 93 -19.98 -3.55 -1.47
C PHE A 93 -19.41 -3.58 -2.90
N ALA A 94 -18.37 -2.81 -3.18
CA ALA A 94 -17.66 -2.86 -4.44
C ALA A 94 -16.68 -4.06 -4.55
N LYS A 95 -16.68 -4.99 -3.58
CA LYS A 95 -15.81 -6.19 -3.51
C LYS A 95 -14.31 -5.86 -3.56
N ARG A 96 -13.92 -4.66 -3.14
CA ARG A 96 -12.52 -4.20 -3.06
C ARG A 96 -11.86 -4.45 -1.71
N ALA A 97 -12.67 -4.66 -0.66
CA ALA A 97 -12.21 -4.91 0.71
C ALA A 97 -13.16 -5.85 1.46
N ASP A 98 -12.66 -6.42 2.57
CA ASP A 98 -13.47 -7.19 3.51
C ASP A 98 -14.49 -6.29 4.24
N PHE A 99 -15.44 -6.92 4.95
CA PHE A 99 -16.38 -6.23 5.83
C PHE A 99 -15.64 -5.35 6.87
N PRO A 100 -16.12 -4.12 7.15
CA PRO A 100 -15.50 -3.23 8.11
C PRO A 100 -15.29 -3.88 9.49
N LYS A 101 -14.09 -3.74 10.06
CA LYS A 101 -13.73 -4.32 11.36
C LYS A 101 -13.58 -3.25 12.42
N PHE A 102 -13.86 -3.59 13.69
CA PHE A 102 -13.63 -2.68 14.81
C PHE A 102 -12.16 -2.29 14.92
N LYS A 103 -11.89 -1.00 15.05
CA LYS A 103 -10.52 -0.46 15.21
C LYS A 103 -10.00 -0.75 16.62
N LYS A 104 -8.75 -1.23 16.69
CA LYS A 104 -8.05 -1.51 17.97
C LYS A 104 -7.05 -0.39 18.28
N LYS A 105 -6.84 -0.09 19.57
CA LYS A 105 -5.86 0.90 20.04
C LYS A 105 -4.45 0.51 19.63
N GLY A 106 -3.72 1.46 19.04
CA GLY A 106 -2.31 1.29 18.68
C GLY A 106 -2.02 0.56 17.36
N LEU A 107 -3.06 0.19 16.57
CA LEU A 107 -2.86 -0.38 15.24
C LEU A 107 -2.83 0.71 14.15
N SER A 108 -3.80 1.63 14.16
CA SER A 108 -3.92 2.69 13.17
C SER A 108 -4.49 3.95 13.82
N ASP A 109 -3.72 4.51 14.75
CA ASP A 109 -4.13 5.75 15.42
C ASP A 109 -3.93 6.93 14.45
N SER A 110 -5.04 7.48 13.96
CA SER A 110 -5.04 8.60 13.00
C SER A 110 -6.30 9.45 13.11
N PHE A 111 -6.20 10.69 12.66
CA PHE A 111 -7.33 11.61 12.49
C PHE A 111 -7.05 12.54 11.31
N ARG A 112 -8.11 13.10 10.70
CA ARG A 112 -8.02 13.89 9.47
C ARG A 112 -8.76 15.22 9.62
N PHE A 113 -8.19 16.26 9.04
CA PHE A 113 -8.83 17.55 8.85
C PHE A 113 -9.01 17.79 7.35
N PRO A 114 -10.26 17.97 6.88
CA PRO A 114 -10.52 18.34 5.49
C PRO A 114 -10.15 19.80 5.21
N GLU A 115 -10.24 20.65 6.24
CA GLU A 115 -10.01 22.10 6.18
C GLU A 115 -9.61 22.64 7.56
N GLY A 116 -9.40 23.96 7.67
CA GLY A 116 -9.10 24.63 8.95
C GLY A 116 -7.66 24.44 9.44
N PHE A 117 -6.80 23.78 8.70
CA PHE A 117 -5.37 23.74 8.97
C PHE A 117 -4.65 24.84 8.17
N LYS A 118 -3.50 25.29 8.68
CA LYS A 118 -2.63 26.25 7.99
C LYS A 118 -1.22 25.68 7.88
N LEU A 119 -0.54 25.98 6.80
CA LEU A 119 0.82 25.53 6.55
C LEU A 119 1.75 26.70 6.32
N GLU A 120 2.84 26.75 7.05
CA GLU A 120 3.93 27.69 6.84
C GLU A 120 5.21 26.90 6.51
N GLN A 121 5.49 26.74 5.22
CA GLN A 121 6.66 25.97 4.79
C GLN A 121 7.97 26.65 5.20
N TYR A 122 8.03 27.97 5.15
CA TYR A 122 9.22 28.73 5.53
C TYR A 122 9.58 28.53 7.01
N ASN A 123 8.58 28.54 7.90
CA ASN A 123 8.77 28.34 9.33
C ASN A 123 8.72 26.87 9.76
N ASN A 124 8.60 25.92 8.83
CA ASN A 124 8.51 24.47 9.09
C ASN A 124 7.44 24.13 10.14
N ARG A 125 6.28 24.80 10.07
CA ARG A 125 5.19 24.59 11.02
C ARG A 125 3.83 24.43 10.35
N ILE A 126 2.97 23.66 11.02
CA ILE A 126 1.59 23.37 10.59
C ILE A 126 0.67 23.74 11.76
N PHE A 127 -0.35 24.53 11.49
CA PHE A 127 -1.43 24.79 12.45
C PHE A 127 -2.52 23.73 12.29
N LEU A 128 -2.92 23.10 13.39
CA LEU A 128 -4.03 22.19 13.47
C LEU A 128 -5.08 22.68 14.48
N PRO A 129 -6.37 22.60 14.17
CA PRO A 129 -7.44 22.99 15.09
C PRO A 129 -7.30 22.29 16.45
N LYS A 130 -7.45 23.07 17.54
CA LYS A 130 -7.28 22.66 18.94
C LYS A 130 -5.87 22.17 19.34
N LEU A 131 -4.92 22.07 18.42
CA LEU A 131 -3.53 21.69 18.71
C LEU A 131 -2.56 22.87 18.58
N GLY A 132 -2.98 23.92 17.85
CA GLY A 132 -2.12 25.04 17.56
C GLY A 132 -1.02 24.69 16.55
N TRP A 133 0.09 25.42 16.63
CA TRP A 133 1.23 25.26 15.74
C TRP A 133 2.11 24.09 16.16
N LEU A 134 2.36 23.17 15.20
CA LEU A 134 3.28 22.04 15.34
C LEU A 134 4.47 22.20 14.39
N ARG A 135 5.66 21.92 14.89
CA ARG A 135 6.84 21.81 14.03
C ARG A 135 6.82 20.51 13.25
N TYR A 136 7.31 20.54 12.01
CA TYR A 136 7.51 19.34 11.20
C TYR A 136 8.89 19.36 10.54
N ARG A 137 9.39 18.16 10.19
CA ARG A 137 10.63 18.02 9.44
C ARG A 137 10.34 18.25 7.96
N ASN A 138 10.71 19.42 7.45
CA ASN A 138 10.56 19.78 6.05
C ASN A 138 11.65 19.09 5.22
N SER A 139 11.35 17.90 4.70
CA SER A 139 12.29 17.06 3.93
C SER A 139 12.19 17.29 2.43
N GLN A 140 11.18 18.01 1.97
CA GLN A 140 10.96 18.32 0.54
C GLN A 140 9.99 19.50 0.41
N ALA A 141 10.15 20.27 -0.65
CA ALA A 141 9.20 21.33 -0.98
C ALA A 141 7.84 20.74 -1.35
N MET A 142 6.77 21.31 -0.84
CA MET A 142 5.40 20.92 -1.16
C MET A 142 4.85 21.86 -2.23
N LEU A 143 4.37 21.27 -3.32
CA LEU A 143 3.82 21.98 -4.48
C LEU A 143 2.29 21.85 -4.51
N GLY A 144 1.62 22.90 -4.98
CA GLY A 144 0.16 22.93 -5.12
C GLY A 144 -0.59 23.38 -3.89
N THR A 145 -1.90 23.47 -4.00
CA THR A 145 -2.81 23.91 -2.95
C THR A 145 -3.15 22.78 -2.00
N PRO A 146 -2.90 22.88 -0.69
CA PRO A 146 -3.29 21.88 0.30
C PRO A 146 -4.81 21.71 0.36
N LYS A 147 -5.30 20.46 0.29
CA LYS A 147 -6.73 20.13 0.34
C LYS A 147 -7.16 19.51 1.66
N ASN A 148 -6.32 18.70 2.25
CA ASN A 148 -6.58 18.07 3.54
C ASN A 148 -5.28 17.58 4.18
N ILE A 149 -5.35 17.31 5.47
CA ILE A 149 -4.24 16.75 6.23
C ILE A 149 -4.70 15.55 7.06
N THR A 150 -3.97 14.46 6.97
CA THR A 150 -4.15 13.28 7.83
C THR A 150 -2.96 13.15 8.77
N VAL A 151 -3.24 13.12 10.07
CA VAL A 151 -2.23 12.92 11.11
C VAL A 151 -2.29 11.46 11.57
N SER A 152 -1.15 10.77 11.60
CA SER A 152 -1.07 9.35 11.95
C SER A 152 0.11 9.05 12.85
N LEU A 153 -0.06 8.09 13.77
CA LEU A 153 0.99 7.58 14.64
C LEU A 153 1.56 6.29 14.04
N LYS A 154 2.84 6.30 13.70
CA LYS A 154 3.54 5.10 13.21
C LYS A 154 4.85 4.91 13.98
N CYS A 155 5.02 3.76 14.62
CA CYS A 155 6.24 3.41 15.36
C CYS A 155 6.66 4.43 16.43
N GLY A 156 5.70 5.05 17.10
CA GLY A 156 5.94 6.05 18.13
C GLY A 156 6.22 7.47 17.63
N LYS A 157 6.21 7.68 16.31
CA LYS A 157 6.38 8.97 15.67
C LYS A 157 5.08 9.43 15.00
N TRP A 158 4.81 10.73 15.08
CA TRP A 158 3.66 11.34 14.41
C TRP A 158 4.06 11.83 13.02
N TYR A 159 3.17 11.60 12.07
CA TYR A 159 3.32 12.03 10.68
C TYR A 159 2.10 12.81 10.24
N ALA A 160 2.33 13.85 9.45
CA ALA A 160 1.31 14.58 8.70
C ALA A 160 1.41 14.14 7.23
N SER A 161 0.31 13.65 6.66
CA SER A 161 0.17 13.43 5.22
C SER A 161 -0.74 14.53 4.68
N ILE A 162 -0.21 15.40 3.84
CA ILE A 162 -0.90 16.56 3.26
C ILE A 162 -1.17 16.25 1.81
N GLN A 163 -2.43 16.21 1.44
CA GLN A 163 -2.85 16.06 0.04
C GLN A 163 -2.92 17.44 -0.60
N THR A 164 -2.27 17.60 -1.73
CA THR A 164 -2.29 18.83 -2.54
C THR A 164 -2.89 18.58 -3.91
N GLU A 165 -3.42 19.63 -4.49
CA GLU A 165 -3.92 19.67 -5.86
C GLU A 165 -3.19 20.81 -6.60
N ARG A 166 -2.74 20.54 -7.80
CA ARG A 166 -2.18 21.55 -8.71
C ARG A 166 -2.57 21.27 -10.15
N GLU A 167 -2.69 22.32 -10.93
CA GLU A 167 -2.77 22.21 -12.38
C GLU A 167 -1.37 22.06 -12.96
N VAL A 168 -1.22 21.15 -13.88
CA VAL A 168 0.00 20.91 -14.64
C VAL A 168 -0.36 20.73 -16.10
N GLU A 169 0.50 21.14 -16.99
CA GLU A 169 0.41 20.81 -18.41
C GLU A 169 0.39 19.29 -18.59
N GLN A 170 -0.18 18.83 -19.69
CA GLN A 170 -0.15 17.40 -19.98
C GLN A 170 1.29 17.01 -20.28
N PRO A 171 1.91 16.15 -19.48
CA PRO A 171 3.31 15.81 -19.67
C PRO A 171 3.46 14.95 -20.92
N ILE A 172 4.55 15.19 -21.65
CA ILE A 172 5.02 14.35 -22.75
C ILE A 172 6.26 13.62 -22.24
N HIS A 173 6.27 12.30 -22.39
CA HIS A 173 7.40 11.51 -21.90
C HIS A 173 8.65 11.79 -22.75
N PRO A 174 9.82 12.05 -22.11
CA PRO A 174 11.06 12.38 -22.84
C PRO A 174 11.63 11.22 -23.67
N SER A 175 11.26 9.98 -23.34
CA SER A 175 11.67 8.77 -24.06
C SER A 175 10.51 8.24 -24.89
N SER A 176 10.82 7.58 -26.02
CA SER A 176 9.88 6.77 -26.81
C SER A 176 10.02 5.26 -26.55
N SER A 177 10.96 4.86 -25.68
CA SER A 177 11.28 3.46 -25.42
C SER A 177 10.12 2.71 -24.77
N ILE A 178 9.92 1.46 -25.17
CA ILE A 178 8.95 0.52 -24.61
C ILE A 178 9.73 -0.65 -24.00
N VAL A 179 9.30 -1.13 -22.82
CA VAL A 179 9.98 -2.23 -22.13
C VAL A 179 9.00 -3.21 -21.49
N GLY A 180 9.27 -4.51 -21.62
CA GLY A 180 8.62 -5.57 -20.85
C GLY A 180 9.38 -5.83 -19.56
N VAL A 181 8.66 -6.08 -18.47
CA VAL A 181 9.24 -6.31 -17.12
C VAL A 181 8.71 -7.62 -16.56
N ASP A 182 9.59 -8.61 -16.41
CA ASP A 182 9.34 -9.81 -15.65
C ASP A 182 9.78 -9.62 -14.19
N VAL A 183 8.93 -9.98 -13.22
CA VAL A 183 9.21 -9.84 -11.79
C VAL A 183 9.37 -11.18 -11.10
N GLY A 184 10.47 -11.33 -10.38
CA GLY A 184 10.85 -12.59 -9.75
C GLY A 184 11.26 -12.45 -8.26
N ILE A 185 11.50 -13.61 -7.63
CA ILE A 185 11.99 -13.69 -6.25
C ILE A 185 13.51 -13.70 -6.20
N ALA A 186 14.16 -14.39 -7.15
CA ALA A 186 15.62 -14.47 -7.23
C ALA A 186 16.18 -13.11 -7.69
N ARG A 187 15.75 -12.65 -8.84
CA ARG A 187 15.92 -11.29 -9.34
C ARG A 187 14.62 -10.56 -9.15
N PHE A 188 14.68 -9.31 -8.70
CA PHE A 188 13.47 -8.52 -8.42
C PHE A 188 12.71 -8.21 -9.71
N ALA A 189 13.40 -7.76 -10.73
CA ALA A 189 12.85 -7.49 -12.04
C ALA A 189 13.92 -7.66 -13.12
N THR A 190 13.55 -8.28 -14.23
CA THR A 190 14.34 -8.37 -15.46
C THR A 190 13.60 -7.66 -16.58
N LEU A 191 14.27 -6.76 -17.27
CA LEU A 191 13.72 -5.97 -18.36
C LEU A 191 14.04 -6.66 -19.70
N SER A 192 13.18 -6.46 -20.70
CA SER A 192 13.35 -7.02 -22.04
C SER A 192 14.59 -6.50 -22.80
N ASN A 193 15.20 -5.41 -22.31
CA ASN A 193 16.49 -4.90 -22.80
C ASN A 193 17.70 -5.55 -22.12
N GLY A 194 17.51 -6.56 -21.25
CA GLY A 194 18.56 -7.24 -20.52
C GLY A 194 18.95 -6.62 -19.17
N GLN A 195 18.42 -5.44 -18.83
CA GLN A 195 18.70 -4.83 -17.52
C GLN A 195 18.06 -5.63 -16.41
N VAL A 196 18.82 -5.85 -15.33
CA VAL A 196 18.39 -6.62 -14.15
C VAL A 196 18.42 -5.76 -12.90
N PHE A 197 17.39 -5.89 -12.06
CA PHE A 197 17.31 -5.34 -10.71
C PHE A 197 17.34 -6.48 -9.69
N GLU A 198 18.35 -6.47 -8.83
CA GLU A 198 18.53 -7.52 -7.82
C GLU A 198 17.52 -7.38 -6.67
N ALA A 199 17.12 -8.51 -6.06
CA ALA A 199 16.18 -8.51 -4.97
C ALA A 199 16.80 -8.01 -3.65
N VAL A 200 16.20 -6.97 -3.03
CA VAL A 200 16.71 -6.39 -1.78
C VAL A 200 16.53 -7.32 -0.57
N ASN A 201 15.54 -8.23 -0.62
CA ASN A 201 15.27 -9.23 0.43
C ASN A 201 15.26 -8.64 1.86
N SER A 202 14.59 -7.51 2.03
CA SER A 202 14.64 -6.68 3.25
C SER A 202 14.20 -7.43 4.51
N PHE A 203 13.19 -8.29 4.41
CA PHE A 203 12.73 -9.14 5.49
C PHE A 203 13.72 -10.28 5.78
N LYS A 204 14.18 -10.99 4.73
CA LYS A 204 15.13 -12.10 4.86
C LYS A 204 16.39 -11.68 5.61
N GLN A 205 16.96 -10.52 5.28
CA GLN A 205 18.14 -9.95 5.96
C GLN A 205 17.95 -9.70 7.46
N LYS A 206 16.74 -9.39 7.90
CA LYS A 206 16.42 -9.06 9.29
C LYS A 206 15.68 -10.18 10.03
N GLN A 207 15.37 -11.30 9.37
CA GLN A 207 14.56 -12.40 9.91
C GLN A 207 15.14 -12.99 11.19
N THR A 208 16.42 -13.27 11.25
CA THR A 208 17.10 -13.84 12.44
C THR A 208 16.99 -12.89 13.64
N ARG A 209 17.20 -11.59 13.41
CA ARG A 209 17.07 -10.56 14.45
C ARG A 209 15.62 -10.45 14.93
N LEU A 210 14.65 -10.50 14.03
CA LEU A 210 13.22 -10.47 14.34
C LEU A 210 12.85 -11.68 15.21
N ALA A 211 13.23 -12.89 14.80
CA ALA A 211 12.98 -14.12 15.55
C ALA A 211 13.57 -14.07 16.97
N ARG A 212 14.79 -13.51 17.13
CA ARG A 212 15.40 -13.30 18.46
C ARG A 212 14.57 -12.36 19.32
N TYR A 213 14.08 -11.25 18.76
CA TYR A 213 13.24 -10.29 19.48
C TYR A 213 11.88 -10.86 19.85
N GLN A 214 11.27 -11.67 18.98
CA GLN A 214 10.00 -12.34 19.24
C GLN A 214 10.12 -13.38 20.35
N ARG A 215 11.20 -14.22 20.34
CA ARG A 215 11.48 -15.16 21.43
C ARG A 215 11.72 -14.44 22.76
N ALA A 216 12.41 -13.29 22.75
CA ALA A 216 12.57 -12.49 23.96
C ALA A 216 11.25 -11.91 24.45
N LEU A 217 10.36 -11.50 23.55
CA LEU A 217 9.02 -10.98 23.89
C LEU A 217 8.13 -12.05 24.53
N SER A 218 8.15 -13.29 23.99
CA SER A 218 7.31 -14.39 24.48
C SER A 218 7.66 -14.83 25.92
N ARG A 219 8.90 -14.55 26.37
CA ARG A 219 9.36 -14.87 27.73
C ARG A 219 9.01 -13.80 28.77
N GLN A 220 8.46 -12.67 28.34
CA GLN A 220 8.17 -11.53 29.21
C GLN A 220 6.71 -11.51 29.64
N VAL A 221 6.45 -11.04 30.87
CA VAL A 221 5.10 -10.85 31.37
C VAL A 221 4.37 -9.83 30.49
N LYS A 222 3.26 -10.25 29.92
CA LYS A 222 2.45 -9.45 28.97
C LYS A 222 2.03 -8.13 29.64
N PHE A 223 2.18 -7.04 28.88
CA PHE A 223 1.91 -5.66 29.31
C PHE A 223 2.89 -5.06 30.37
N SER A 224 3.88 -5.79 30.85
CA SER A 224 4.95 -5.23 31.67
C SER A 224 5.75 -4.15 30.91
N ASN A 225 6.53 -3.34 31.62
CA ASN A 225 7.37 -2.32 30.99
C ASN A 225 8.45 -2.94 30.07
N ASN A 226 9.01 -4.08 30.46
CA ASN A 226 9.98 -4.79 29.62
C ASN A 226 9.33 -5.33 28.35
N TRP A 227 8.12 -5.92 28.45
CA TRP A 227 7.35 -6.37 27.31
C TRP A 227 7.05 -5.20 26.34
N LYS A 228 6.60 -4.03 26.88
CA LYS A 228 6.35 -2.83 26.05
C LYS A 228 7.62 -2.34 25.35
N LYS A 229 8.76 -2.30 26.05
CA LYS A 229 10.08 -1.95 25.46
C LYS A 229 10.45 -2.92 24.35
N GLN A 230 10.28 -4.24 24.59
CA GLN A 230 10.62 -5.27 23.60
C GLN A 230 9.68 -5.24 22.38
N LYS A 231 8.39 -5.05 22.60
CA LYS A 231 7.41 -4.80 21.50
C LYS A 231 7.82 -3.58 20.67
N GLY A 232 8.25 -2.50 21.29
CA GLY A 232 8.77 -1.31 20.60
C GLY A 232 9.96 -1.60 19.70
N LYS A 233 10.90 -2.49 20.11
CA LYS A 233 12.04 -2.93 19.29
C LYS A 233 11.58 -3.70 18.05
N ILE A 234 10.60 -4.60 18.21
CA ILE A 234 9.99 -5.37 17.11
C ILE A 234 9.32 -4.41 16.12
N THR A 235 8.49 -3.49 16.60
CA THR A 235 7.79 -2.51 15.77
C THR A 235 8.77 -1.62 14.98
N LYS A 236 9.85 -1.16 15.61
CA LYS A 236 10.92 -0.41 14.93
C LYS A 236 11.61 -1.24 13.85
N LEU A 237 11.87 -2.53 14.10
CA LEU A 237 12.50 -3.42 13.12
C LEU A 237 11.60 -3.64 11.89
N HIS A 238 10.31 -3.87 12.09
CA HIS A 238 9.35 -3.95 10.98
C HIS A 238 9.28 -2.66 10.18
N SER A 239 9.30 -1.50 10.84
CA SER A 239 9.35 -0.21 10.14
C SER A 239 10.63 -0.04 9.31
N THR A 240 11.79 -0.48 9.83
CA THR A 240 13.05 -0.46 9.09
C THR A 240 12.97 -1.34 7.84
N ILE A 241 12.42 -2.57 7.96
CA ILE A 241 12.21 -3.48 6.83
C ILE A 241 11.32 -2.83 5.76
N ALA A 242 10.18 -2.28 6.18
CA ALA A 242 9.25 -1.61 5.28
C ALA A 242 9.87 -0.38 4.58
N ASN A 243 10.68 0.41 5.31
CA ASN A 243 11.35 1.58 4.75
C ASN A 243 12.44 1.20 3.73
N ILE A 244 13.26 0.16 4.01
CA ILE A 244 14.27 -0.35 3.07
C ILE A 244 13.58 -0.78 1.77
N ARG A 245 12.51 -1.59 1.86
CA ARG A 245 11.76 -2.04 0.69
C ARG A 245 11.16 -0.86 -0.07
N LYS A 246 10.53 0.09 0.64
CA LYS A 246 9.93 1.26 0.01
C LYS A 246 10.95 2.12 -0.72
N ASP A 247 12.11 2.39 -0.13
CA ASP A 247 13.20 3.14 -0.75
C ASP A 247 13.70 2.44 -2.03
N TYR A 248 13.94 1.13 -1.93
CA TYR A 248 14.34 0.32 -3.08
C TYR A 248 13.31 0.40 -4.22
N LEU A 249 12.02 0.18 -3.91
CA LEU A 249 10.95 0.26 -4.91
C LEU A 249 10.87 1.65 -5.55
N HIS A 250 11.01 2.72 -4.75
CA HIS A 250 10.99 4.07 -5.30
C HIS A 250 12.16 4.34 -6.26
N LYS A 251 13.37 3.90 -5.92
CA LYS A 251 14.55 4.02 -6.77
C LYS A 251 14.37 3.25 -8.08
N THR A 252 14.04 1.97 -7.98
CA THR A 252 13.83 1.09 -9.14
C THR A 252 12.73 1.62 -10.06
N THR A 253 11.56 1.95 -9.51
CA THR A 253 10.46 2.47 -10.34
C THR A 253 10.76 3.84 -10.93
N THR A 254 11.55 4.69 -10.26
CA THR A 254 11.98 5.98 -10.83
C THR A 254 12.89 5.74 -12.04
N THR A 255 13.91 4.88 -11.90
CA THR A 255 14.83 4.55 -13.01
C THR A 255 14.07 3.99 -14.21
N ILE A 256 13.18 3.02 -14.00
CA ILE A 256 12.39 2.42 -15.08
C ILE A 256 11.48 3.48 -15.74
N SER A 257 10.77 4.28 -14.92
CA SER A 257 9.82 5.28 -15.44
C SER A 257 10.47 6.47 -16.12
N GLN A 258 11.73 6.80 -15.83
CA GLN A 258 12.45 7.87 -16.51
C GLN A 258 12.97 7.44 -17.88
N ASN A 259 13.34 6.16 -18.03
CA ASN A 259 13.98 5.65 -19.22
C ASN A 259 12.99 5.14 -20.28
N HIS A 260 11.75 4.82 -19.91
CA HIS A 260 10.78 4.18 -20.80
C HIS A 260 9.43 4.87 -20.76
N ALA A 261 8.90 5.23 -21.95
CA ALA A 261 7.58 5.86 -22.10
C ALA A 261 6.44 4.86 -21.85
N MET A 262 6.67 3.58 -22.15
CA MET A 262 5.70 2.54 -21.96
C MET A 262 6.34 1.34 -21.26
N ILE A 263 5.64 0.85 -20.24
CA ILE A 263 6.08 -0.29 -19.42
C ILE A 263 5.00 -1.37 -19.49
N VAL A 264 5.38 -2.56 -19.94
CA VAL A 264 4.49 -3.73 -19.97
C VAL A 264 4.83 -4.64 -18.80
N ILE A 265 3.84 -5.00 -18.01
CA ILE A 265 3.98 -5.87 -16.82
C ILE A 265 2.94 -6.98 -16.85
N GLU A 266 3.16 -8.06 -16.11
CA GLU A 266 2.13 -9.08 -15.90
C GLU A 266 1.04 -8.63 -14.91
N ASP A 267 -0.22 -9.02 -15.17
CA ASP A 267 -1.34 -8.84 -14.24
C ASP A 267 -1.35 -9.91 -13.14
N LEU A 268 -0.38 -9.84 -12.24
CA LEU A 268 -0.21 -10.82 -11.18
C LEU A 268 -1.24 -10.65 -10.05
N GLN A 269 -1.94 -11.71 -9.72
CA GLN A 269 -2.89 -11.77 -8.61
C GLN A 269 -2.17 -12.12 -7.29
N ILE A 270 -1.46 -11.15 -6.70
CA ILE A 270 -0.60 -11.36 -5.52
C ILE A 270 -1.36 -11.97 -4.33
N SER A 271 -2.62 -11.58 -4.11
CA SER A 271 -3.49 -12.14 -3.06
C SER A 271 -3.70 -13.64 -3.23
N ASN A 272 -3.91 -14.11 -4.48
CA ASN A 272 -4.06 -15.53 -4.79
C ASN A 272 -2.73 -16.27 -4.67
N MET A 273 -1.64 -15.67 -5.14
CA MET A 273 -0.30 -16.24 -5.05
C MET A 273 0.15 -16.45 -3.60
N SER A 274 -0.27 -15.57 -2.68
CA SER A 274 0.11 -15.60 -1.26
C SER A 274 -0.92 -16.28 -0.33
N LYS A 275 -1.95 -16.98 -0.89
CA LYS A 275 -2.91 -17.72 -0.09
C LYS A 275 -2.23 -18.81 0.75
N SER A 276 -2.75 -19.02 1.97
CA SER A 276 -2.29 -20.08 2.87
C SER A 276 -2.64 -21.46 2.32
N ALA A 277 -1.73 -22.42 2.49
CA ALA A 277 -1.96 -23.82 2.15
C ALA A 277 -2.39 -24.66 3.37
N LYS A 278 -2.81 -24.07 4.48
CA LYS A 278 -3.18 -24.80 5.72
C LYS A 278 -4.33 -25.80 5.52
N GLY A 279 -5.22 -25.54 4.57
CA GLY A 279 -6.45 -26.32 4.40
C GLY A 279 -7.47 -26.06 5.50
N THR A 280 -8.45 -26.95 5.63
CA THR A 280 -9.47 -26.97 6.68
C THR A 280 -9.16 -28.06 7.72
N ILE A 281 -10.00 -28.19 8.76
CA ILE A 281 -9.90 -29.28 9.76
C ILE A 281 -10.10 -30.62 9.07
N GLU A 282 -11.04 -30.71 8.12
CA GLU A 282 -11.39 -31.94 7.39
C GLU A 282 -10.37 -32.30 6.31
N ARG A 283 -9.80 -31.28 5.64
CA ARG A 283 -8.80 -31.47 4.57
C ARG A 283 -7.54 -30.69 4.91
N LYS A 284 -6.63 -31.34 5.61
CA LYS A 284 -5.31 -30.75 5.96
C LYS A 284 -4.52 -30.39 4.72
N GLY A 285 -3.95 -29.21 4.68
CA GLY A 285 -3.12 -28.74 3.58
C GLY A 285 -1.79 -29.50 3.48
N ARG A 286 -1.26 -29.59 2.25
CA ARG A 286 0.06 -30.19 1.97
C ARG A 286 1.13 -29.10 1.82
N ASN A 287 2.39 -29.43 2.14
CA ASN A 287 3.55 -28.53 1.96
C ASN A 287 3.38 -27.13 2.62
N VAL A 288 2.63 -27.04 3.72
CA VAL A 288 2.28 -25.77 4.40
C VAL A 288 3.52 -24.94 4.76
N LYS A 289 4.59 -25.59 5.28
CA LYS A 289 5.84 -24.92 5.65
C LYS A 289 6.56 -24.32 4.42
N ALA A 290 6.68 -25.07 3.35
CA ALA A 290 7.29 -24.59 2.09
C ALA A 290 6.48 -23.44 1.49
N LYS A 291 5.15 -23.57 1.42
CA LYS A 291 4.26 -22.51 0.93
C LYS A 291 4.31 -21.25 1.80
N SER A 292 4.40 -21.39 3.11
CA SER A 292 4.58 -20.24 4.02
C SER A 292 5.92 -19.52 3.77
N GLY A 293 6.98 -20.28 3.47
CA GLY A 293 8.28 -19.71 3.07
C GLY A 293 8.18 -18.93 1.76
N LEU A 294 7.56 -19.53 0.74
CA LEU A 294 7.33 -18.89 -0.56
C LEU A 294 6.47 -17.62 -0.41
N ASN A 295 5.38 -17.68 0.36
CA ASN A 295 4.51 -16.52 0.59
C ASN A 295 5.29 -15.35 1.22
N ARG A 296 6.17 -15.62 2.20
CA ARG A 296 7.04 -14.58 2.79
C ARG A 296 7.97 -13.96 1.75
N SER A 297 8.56 -14.76 0.88
CA SER A 297 9.42 -14.26 -0.20
C SER A 297 8.65 -13.39 -1.19
N ILE A 298 7.46 -13.82 -1.63
CA ILE A 298 6.58 -13.05 -2.53
C ILE A 298 6.20 -11.70 -1.87
N LEU A 299 5.75 -11.72 -0.63
CA LEU A 299 5.33 -10.51 0.09
C LEU A 299 6.50 -9.56 0.40
N ASP A 300 7.73 -10.10 0.53
CA ASP A 300 8.92 -9.26 0.73
C ASP A 300 9.32 -8.48 -0.53
N GLN A 301 8.94 -8.93 -1.73
CA GLN A 301 9.21 -8.18 -2.96
C GLN A 301 8.34 -6.91 -3.08
N GLY A 302 7.08 -6.95 -2.67
CA GLY A 302 6.19 -5.80 -2.72
C GLY A 302 5.71 -5.46 -4.13
N TRP A 303 5.46 -6.46 -4.99
CA TRP A 303 5.06 -6.28 -6.40
C TRP A 303 3.80 -5.45 -6.60
N PHE A 304 2.83 -5.51 -5.66
CA PHE A 304 1.66 -4.63 -5.72
C PHE A 304 2.06 -3.14 -5.64
N GLU A 305 2.95 -2.80 -4.70
CA GLU A 305 3.43 -1.42 -4.54
C GLU A 305 4.35 -1.00 -5.70
N PHE A 306 5.12 -1.94 -6.26
CA PHE A 306 5.92 -1.73 -7.47
C PHE A 306 5.04 -1.31 -8.65
N ARG A 307 3.99 -2.10 -8.97
CA ARG A 307 3.03 -1.77 -10.02
C ARG A 307 2.37 -0.41 -9.77
N ARG A 308 1.84 -0.18 -8.57
CA ARG A 308 1.21 1.08 -8.19
C ARG A 308 2.15 2.27 -8.40
N GLN A 309 3.44 2.10 -8.08
CA GLN A 309 4.43 3.17 -8.27
C GLN A 309 4.74 3.41 -9.73
N LEU A 310 4.83 2.40 -10.57
CA LEU A 310 4.98 2.55 -12.02
C LEU A 310 3.77 3.27 -12.61
N GLU A 311 2.55 2.86 -12.28
CA GLU A 311 1.31 3.46 -12.80
C GLU A 311 1.25 4.97 -12.56
N TYR A 312 1.43 5.43 -11.30
CA TYR A 312 1.34 6.88 -11.05
C TYR A 312 2.55 7.67 -11.57
N LYS A 313 3.75 7.08 -11.57
CA LYS A 313 4.94 7.76 -12.09
C LYS A 313 4.86 7.93 -13.59
N GLN A 314 4.40 6.91 -14.30
CA GLN A 314 4.15 7.00 -15.73
C GLN A 314 3.07 8.03 -16.06
N ALA A 315 1.96 8.01 -15.35
CA ALA A 315 0.91 9.02 -15.52
C ALA A 315 1.44 10.45 -15.25
N TRP A 316 2.40 10.62 -14.32
CA TRP A 316 3.01 11.91 -14.04
C TRP A 316 4.07 12.33 -15.08
N ALA A 317 4.68 11.37 -15.75
CA ALA A 317 5.70 11.60 -16.77
C ALA A 317 5.12 11.66 -18.20
N GLY A 318 3.83 11.37 -18.42
CA GLY A 318 3.20 11.29 -19.74
C GLY A 318 3.40 9.95 -20.43
N GLY A 319 3.81 8.93 -19.69
CA GLY A 319 3.92 7.55 -20.15
C GLY A 319 2.72 6.69 -19.77
N SER A 320 2.83 5.39 -20.02
CA SER A 320 1.78 4.42 -19.74
C SER A 320 2.31 3.09 -19.18
N VAL A 321 1.42 2.37 -18.44
CA VAL A 321 1.69 1.00 -17.98
C VAL A 321 0.60 0.09 -18.53
N ILE A 322 0.98 -0.99 -19.17
CA ILE A 322 0.08 -2.02 -19.71
C ILE A 322 0.26 -3.29 -18.87
N ALA A 323 -0.84 -3.84 -18.35
CA ALA A 323 -0.85 -5.12 -17.68
C ALA A 323 -1.34 -6.22 -18.63
N VAL A 324 -0.54 -7.26 -18.83
CA VAL A 324 -0.84 -8.39 -19.73
C VAL A 324 -1.15 -9.66 -18.95
N ASN A 325 -1.88 -10.57 -19.57
CA ASN A 325 -2.18 -11.86 -18.96
C ASN A 325 -0.88 -12.70 -18.80
N PRO A 326 -0.58 -13.21 -17.60
CA PRO A 326 0.66 -13.97 -17.34
C PRO A 326 0.68 -15.41 -17.93
N ARG A 327 -0.38 -15.81 -18.66
CA ARG A 327 -0.47 -17.15 -19.20
C ARG A 327 0.58 -17.36 -20.29
N ASN A 328 1.42 -18.38 -20.10
CA ASN A 328 2.45 -18.85 -21.04
C ASN A 328 3.61 -17.87 -21.32
N THR A 329 3.69 -16.70 -20.72
CA THR A 329 4.79 -15.76 -20.91
C THR A 329 6.17 -16.38 -20.68
N SER A 330 6.29 -17.27 -19.70
CA SER A 330 7.54 -17.98 -19.36
C SER A 330 7.80 -19.29 -20.15
N ARG A 331 6.90 -19.68 -21.07
CA ARG A 331 6.97 -20.97 -21.80
C ARG A 331 6.94 -20.80 -23.32
N THR A 332 6.64 -19.61 -23.79
CA THR A 332 6.58 -19.31 -25.22
C THR A 332 7.99 -19.01 -25.74
N CYS A 333 8.39 -19.66 -26.82
CA CYS A 333 9.63 -19.31 -27.49
C CYS A 333 9.51 -17.98 -28.21
N PRO A 334 10.40 -17.00 -27.96
CA PRO A 334 10.34 -15.72 -28.65
C PRO A 334 10.66 -15.82 -30.15
N CYS A 335 11.40 -16.86 -30.57
CA CYS A 335 11.78 -17.11 -31.95
C CYS A 335 10.64 -17.78 -32.74
N CYS A 336 10.29 -19.04 -32.44
CA CYS A 336 9.33 -19.82 -33.22
C CYS A 336 7.90 -19.82 -32.65
N LYS A 337 7.63 -19.12 -31.54
CA LYS A 337 6.34 -19.06 -30.84
C LYS A 337 5.81 -20.37 -30.28
N HIS A 338 6.60 -21.47 -30.32
CA HIS A 338 6.22 -22.73 -29.74
C HIS A 338 6.03 -22.61 -28.23
N ILE A 339 4.93 -23.21 -27.71
CA ILE A 339 4.56 -23.16 -26.28
C ILE A 339 4.64 -24.58 -25.73
N ALA A 340 5.60 -24.81 -24.83
CA ALA A 340 5.76 -26.10 -24.16
C ALA A 340 6.31 -25.91 -22.73
N LYS A 341 6.00 -26.86 -21.85
CA LYS A 341 6.58 -26.88 -20.48
C LYS A 341 8.07 -27.20 -20.55
N GLU A 342 8.44 -28.01 -21.48
CA GLU A 342 9.77 -28.52 -21.75
C GLU A 342 10.74 -27.43 -22.17
N ASN A 343 10.24 -26.29 -22.71
CA ASN A 343 11.03 -25.12 -23.01
C ASN A 343 11.65 -24.47 -21.76
N ARG A 344 11.10 -24.74 -20.55
CA ARG A 344 11.60 -24.22 -19.27
C ARG A 344 11.63 -25.32 -18.21
N LEU A 345 12.66 -26.16 -18.26
CA LEU A 345 12.88 -27.21 -17.26
C LEU A 345 13.48 -26.68 -15.96
N THR A 346 14.24 -25.58 -16.03
CA THR A 346 14.84 -24.92 -14.87
C THR A 346 14.32 -23.51 -14.68
N GLN A 347 14.55 -22.93 -13.52
CA GLN A 347 14.14 -21.56 -13.26
C GLN A 347 15.00 -20.55 -14.03
N ALA A 348 16.26 -20.87 -14.30
CA ALA A 348 17.22 -19.93 -14.88
C ALA A 348 17.38 -20.03 -16.39
N LYS A 349 17.14 -21.20 -16.98
CA LYS A 349 17.41 -21.48 -18.38
C LYS A 349 16.15 -21.79 -19.17
N PHE A 350 16.03 -21.19 -20.33
CA PHE A 350 15.03 -21.45 -21.34
C PHE A 350 15.71 -22.10 -22.54
N ASP A 351 15.23 -23.27 -23.00
CA ASP A 351 15.71 -23.98 -24.16
C ASP A 351 14.50 -24.46 -24.99
N CYS A 352 14.32 -23.90 -26.19
CA CYS A 352 13.21 -24.30 -27.04
C CYS A 352 13.41 -25.68 -27.63
N VAL A 353 12.48 -26.60 -27.38
CA VAL A 353 12.56 -27.99 -27.86
C VAL A 353 12.33 -28.10 -29.37
N VAL A 354 11.84 -27.06 -30.05
CA VAL A 354 11.56 -27.06 -31.50
C VAL A 354 12.67 -26.42 -32.30
N CYS A 355 13.07 -25.20 -31.96
CA CYS A 355 14.03 -24.45 -32.76
C CYS A 355 15.42 -24.30 -32.11
N GLY A 356 15.64 -24.87 -30.92
CA GLY A 356 16.93 -24.80 -30.23
C GLY A 356 17.30 -23.44 -29.66
N TYR A 357 16.41 -22.42 -29.70
CA TYR A 357 16.65 -21.13 -29.09
C TYR A 357 16.89 -21.28 -27.58
N SER A 358 18.01 -20.76 -27.09
CA SER A 358 18.41 -20.85 -25.68
C SER A 358 18.78 -19.48 -25.12
N ASP A 359 18.25 -19.12 -23.96
CA ASP A 359 18.57 -17.86 -23.27
C ASP A 359 18.20 -17.94 -21.77
N ASN A 360 18.44 -16.85 -21.04
CA ASN A 360 17.99 -16.72 -19.64
C ASN A 360 16.46 -16.67 -19.58
N ALA A 361 15.87 -17.50 -18.73
CA ALA A 361 14.41 -17.67 -18.65
C ALA A 361 13.66 -16.40 -18.23
N ASP A 362 14.28 -15.55 -17.38
CA ASP A 362 13.67 -14.30 -16.94
C ASP A 362 13.72 -13.23 -18.06
N LEU A 363 14.79 -13.24 -18.89
CA LEU A 363 14.88 -12.39 -20.07
C LEU A 363 13.85 -12.79 -21.13
N VAL A 364 13.72 -14.08 -21.40
CA VAL A 364 12.67 -14.63 -22.29
C VAL A 364 11.28 -14.24 -21.81
N GLY A 365 11.03 -14.32 -20.50
CA GLY A 365 9.78 -13.86 -19.88
C GLY A 365 9.51 -12.39 -20.17
N ALA A 366 10.49 -11.53 -19.97
CA ALA A 366 10.37 -10.08 -20.22
C ALA A 366 10.14 -9.74 -21.69
N ILE A 367 10.80 -10.46 -22.63
CA ILE A 367 10.59 -10.31 -24.08
C ILE A 367 9.16 -10.73 -24.47
N ASN A 368 8.66 -11.83 -23.94
CA ASN A 368 7.30 -12.29 -24.21
C ASN A 368 6.23 -11.38 -23.59
N ILE A 369 6.50 -10.79 -22.41
CA ILE A 369 5.64 -9.77 -21.80
C ILE A 369 5.56 -8.53 -22.71
N LEU A 370 6.70 -8.08 -23.24
CA LEU A 370 6.73 -6.97 -24.20
C LEU A 370 5.92 -7.28 -25.46
N ALA A 371 6.12 -8.48 -26.04
CA ALA A 371 5.39 -8.90 -27.23
C ALA A 371 3.86 -8.97 -26.99
N ALA A 372 3.43 -9.46 -25.82
CA ALA A 372 2.03 -9.45 -25.42
C ALA A 372 1.47 -8.02 -25.29
N GLY A 373 2.27 -7.07 -24.79
CA GLY A 373 1.90 -5.65 -24.73
C GLY A 373 1.69 -5.04 -26.10
N HIS A 374 2.55 -5.34 -27.08
CA HIS A 374 2.37 -4.91 -28.47
C HIS A 374 1.08 -5.48 -29.08
N ALA A 375 0.76 -6.75 -28.81
CA ALA A 375 -0.48 -7.37 -29.27
C ALA A 375 -1.74 -6.66 -28.70
N VAL A 376 -1.72 -6.29 -27.43
CA VAL A 376 -2.81 -5.52 -26.78
C VAL A 376 -3.00 -4.17 -27.46
N LEU A 377 -1.92 -3.46 -27.80
CA LEU A 377 -1.99 -2.19 -28.52
C LEU A 377 -2.53 -2.35 -29.95
N ALA A 378 -2.08 -3.35 -30.67
CA ALA A 378 -2.52 -3.64 -32.05
C ALA A 378 -4.00 -3.99 -32.13
N CYS A 379 -4.55 -4.63 -31.08
CA CYS A 379 -5.98 -4.95 -31.00
C CYS A 379 -6.89 -3.75 -30.62
N GLY A 380 -6.36 -2.52 -30.57
CA GLY A 380 -7.16 -1.31 -30.37
C GLY A 380 -7.78 -1.17 -28.97
N VAL A 381 -7.29 -1.90 -27.98
CA VAL A 381 -7.67 -1.66 -26.58
C VAL A 381 -7.07 -0.32 -26.18
N THR A 382 -7.87 0.73 -26.30
CA THR A 382 -7.55 2.05 -25.74
C THR A 382 -7.23 1.83 -24.26
N VAL A 383 -6.00 2.11 -23.87
CA VAL A 383 -5.61 2.18 -22.45
C VAL A 383 -6.49 3.26 -21.85
N GLN A 384 -7.53 2.87 -21.12
CA GLN A 384 -8.40 3.81 -20.43
C GLN A 384 -7.53 4.58 -19.42
N GLN A 385 -7.16 5.81 -19.80
CA GLN A 385 -6.58 6.81 -18.89
C GLN A 385 -7.58 7.29 -17.82
N ASP A 386 -8.81 6.81 -17.85
CA ASP A 386 -9.88 7.17 -16.94
C ASP A 386 -10.07 6.17 -15.79
N ARG A 387 -9.10 6.14 -14.90
CA ARG A 387 -9.39 6.01 -13.47
C ARG A 387 -8.60 7.09 -12.77
N ALA A 388 -9.26 8.20 -12.46
CA ALA A 388 -8.85 9.07 -11.38
C ALA A 388 -8.74 8.19 -10.13
N VAL A 389 -7.57 7.62 -9.92
CA VAL A 389 -7.24 6.87 -8.73
C VAL A 389 -7.20 7.90 -7.63
N LYS A 390 -8.27 8.02 -6.86
CA LYS A 390 -8.24 8.68 -5.56
C LYS A 390 -7.24 7.89 -4.72
N HIS A 391 -5.99 8.27 -4.81
CA HIS A 391 -4.95 7.77 -3.93
C HIS A 391 -5.13 8.42 -2.56
N GLU A 392 -6.00 7.85 -1.75
CA GLU A 392 -5.75 7.85 -0.31
C GLU A 392 -4.51 6.97 -0.12
N PRO A 393 -3.50 7.41 0.68
CA PRO A 393 -2.42 6.52 1.01
C PRO A 393 -3.05 5.27 1.62
N ALA A 394 -2.89 4.12 0.96
CA ALA A 394 -3.28 2.85 1.53
C ALA A 394 -2.51 2.72 2.84
N GLU A 395 -3.22 2.80 3.96
CA GLU A 395 -2.69 2.34 5.23
C GLU A 395 -2.37 0.86 5.01
N GLU A 396 -1.08 0.55 4.87
CA GLU A 396 -0.61 -0.82 4.95
C GLU A 396 -1.04 -1.35 6.32
N THR A 397 -2.17 -2.05 6.34
CA THR A 397 -2.50 -2.94 7.44
C THR A 397 -1.44 -4.04 7.42
N THR A 398 -0.36 -3.83 8.15
CA THR A 398 0.49 -4.91 8.59
C THR A 398 -0.41 -5.86 9.39
N ARG A 399 -0.83 -6.95 8.75
CA ARG A 399 -1.35 -8.10 9.49
C ARG A 399 -0.22 -8.57 10.38
N GLU A 400 -0.23 -8.15 11.63
CA GLU A 400 0.59 -8.77 12.67
C GLU A 400 0.06 -10.20 12.84
N TYR A 401 0.82 -11.16 12.35
CA TYR A 401 0.65 -12.54 12.78
C TYR A 401 1.13 -12.62 14.24
N ALA A 402 0.16 -12.85 15.15
CA ALA A 402 0.44 -13.36 16.49
C ALA A 402 1.00 -14.78 16.41
#